data_c4ef67e71da524f2c5e54fbf1b5fa042
#
_entry.id   c4ef67e71da524f2c5e54fbf1b5fa042
#
_cell.length_a   1.000
_cell.length_b   1.000
_cell.length_c   1.000
_cell.angle_alpha   90.00
_cell.angle_beta   90.00
_cell.angle_gamma   90.00
#
_symmetry.space_group_name_H-M   'P 1'
#
loop_
_entity.id
_entity.type
_entity.pdbx_description
1 polymer ?
#
loop_
_entity_poly.entity_id
_entity_poly.type
_entity_poly.pdbx_seq_one_letter_code
_entity_poly.pdbx_strand_id
1 'polypeptide(L)'
;PSWFIVEKGRAGFSTAPPEDKHGIRLSNTAALFLDDVVVPVENLVGGEEGRGLIQAQQVFGYTRVMVAAFGLGGGWAALDRAIDYSVERIQ
;
A
#
# COMPACT_ATOMS: atom_id res chain seq x y z
N PRO A 1 20.38 -1.74 -0.67
CA PRO A 1 19.29 -2.65 -0.31
C PRO A 1 18.85 -3.51 -1.50
N SER A 2 18.30 -4.69 -1.21
CA SER A 2 17.72 -5.61 -2.19
C SER A 2 16.29 -5.97 -1.74
N TRP A 3 15.45 -6.36 -2.67
CA TRP A 3 14.09 -6.79 -2.39
C TRP A 3 13.93 -8.28 -2.62
N PHE A 4 13.23 -8.94 -1.71
CA PHE A 4 12.92 -10.37 -1.80
C PHE A 4 11.42 -10.60 -1.66
N ILE A 5 10.91 -11.55 -2.42
CA ILE A 5 9.54 -12.04 -2.24
C ILE A 5 9.54 -13.08 -1.13
N VAL A 6 8.73 -12.85 -0.11
CA VAL A 6 8.50 -13.81 0.99
C VAL A 6 7.07 -14.30 0.90
N GLU A 7 6.89 -15.58 0.63
CA GLU A 7 5.57 -16.19 0.46
C GLU A 7 4.89 -16.41 1.82
N LYS A 8 3.59 -16.22 1.85
CA LYS A 8 2.79 -16.55 3.02
C LYS A 8 2.90 -18.03 3.38
N GLY A 9 3.10 -18.30 4.67
CA GLY A 9 3.27 -19.66 5.17
C GLY A 9 4.71 -20.18 5.18
N ARG A 10 5.67 -19.34 4.80
CA ARG A 10 7.09 -19.68 4.95
C ARG A 10 7.47 -19.76 6.43
N ALA A 11 8.30 -20.75 6.77
CA ALA A 11 8.78 -20.92 8.14
C ALA A 11 9.46 -19.63 8.64
N GLY A 12 9.17 -19.22 9.86
CA GLY A 12 9.70 -18.01 10.47
C GLY A 12 8.98 -16.72 10.04
N PHE A 13 8.05 -16.77 9.08
CA PHE A 13 7.26 -15.60 8.68
C PHE A 13 5.86 -15.61 9.31
N SER A 14 5.53 -14.55 10.02
CA SER A 14 4.20 -14.37 10.61
C SER A 14 3.74 -12.92 10.53
N THR A 15 2.43 -12.70 10.70
CA THR A 15 1.81 -11.38 10.67
C THR A 15 0.98 -11.17 11.92
N ALA A 16 0.94 -9.93 12.40
CA ALA A 16 -0.04 -9.52 13.41
C ALA A 16 -1.47 -9.52 12.83
N PRO A 17 -2.50 -9.42 13.69
CA PRO A 17 -3.84 -9.07 13.23
C PRO A 17 -3.83 -7.75 12.45
N PRO A 18 -4.77 -7.57 11.49
CA PRO A 18 -4.89 -6.31 10.75
C PRO A 18 -5.13 -5.11 11.68
N GLU A 19 -4.50 -4.00 11.36
CA GLU A 19 -4.71 -2.71 12.03
C GLU A 19 -6.13 -2.19 11.80
N ASP A 20 -6.74 -1.60 12.83
CA ASP A 20 -8.01 -0.89 12.72
C ASP A 20 -7.76 0.52 12.16
N LYS A 21 -7.89 0.66 10.84
CA LYS A 21 -7.55 1.90 10.12
C LYS A 21 -8.74 2.83 9.98
N HIS A 22 -8.46 4.11 9.93
CA HIS A 22 -9.47 5.16 9.70
C HIS A 22 -10.05 5.14 8.27
N GLY A 23 -9.32 4.65 7.28
CA GLY A 23 -9.77 4.52 5.89
C GLY A 23 -9.06 3.37 5.18
N ILE A 24 -9.51 3.08 3.96
CA ILE A 24 -9.00 1.98 3.11
C ILE A 24 -8.97 0.64 3.91
N ARG A 25 -10.05 0.36 4.63
CA ARG A 25 -10.14 -0.78 5.56
C ARG A 25 -10.16 -2.14 4.87
N LEU A 26 -10.54 -2.19 3.59
CA LEU A 26 -10.52 -3.42 2.78
C LEU A 26 -9.11 -3.82 2.34
N SER A 27 -8.13 -2.93 2.43
CA SER A 27 -6.72 -3.24 2.21
C SER A 27 -6.04 -3.46 3.55
N ASN A 28 -5.75 -4.70 3.90
CA ASN A 28 -5.15 -5.04 5.18
C ASN A 28 -3.76 -4.40 5.35
N THR A 29 -3.53 -3.88 6.55
CA THR A 29 -2.21 -3.41 7.00
C THR A 29 -1.92 -4.11 8.31
N ALA A 30 -0.76 -4.71 8.44
CA ALA A 30 -0.36 -5.44 9.64
C ALA A 30 1.16 -5.39 9.83
N ALA A 31 1.62 -5.56 11.06
CA ALA A 31 3.04 -5.78 11.32
C ALA A 31 3.48 -7.15 10.80
N LEU A 32 4.69 -7.22 10.29
CA LEU A 32 5.31 -8.44 9.78
C LEU A 32 6.45 -8.84 10.73
N PHE A 33 6.55 -10.12 11.00
CA PHE A 33 7.62 -10.70 11.83
C PHE A 33 8.40 -11.70 10.98
N LEU A 34 9.71 -11.53 10.97
CA LEU A 34 10.66 -12.36 10.25
C LEU A 34 11.66 -12.92 11.28
N ASP A 35 11.64 -14.23 11.50
CA ASP A 35 12.50 -14.93 12.41
C ASP A 35 13.22 -16.04 11.65
N ASP A 36 14.50 -15.82 11.34
CA ASP A 36 15.35 -16.71 10.55
C ASP A 36 14.69 -17.24 9.27
N VAL A 37 13.94 -16.35 8.56
CA VAL A 37 13.25 -16.72 7.32
C VAL A 37 14.26 -16.96 6.21
N VAL A 38 14.27 -18.16 5.67
CA VAL A 38 15.09 -18.54 4.53
C VAL A 38 14.27 -18.44 3.26
N VAL A 39 14.76 -17.69 2.28
CA VAL A 39 14.14 -17.56 0.96
C VAL A 39 15.11 -18.01 -0.13
N PRO A 40 14.62 -18.64 -1.22
CA PRO A 40 15.45 -18.97 -2.37
C PRO A 40 16.03 -17.72 -3.03
N VAL A 41 17.18 -17.87 -3.70
CA VAL A 41 17.80 -16.74 -4.41
C VAL A 41 16.94 -16.27 -5.59
N GLU A 42 16.11 -17.10 -6.14
CA GLU A 42 15.16 -16.80 -7.22
C GLU A 42 14.08 -15.80 -6.78
N ASN A 43 13.87 -15.65 -5.47
CA ASN A 43 12.95 -14.66 -4.92
C ASN A 43 13.53 -13.23 -4.89
N LEU A 44 14.81 -13.08 -5.30
CA LEU A 44 15.43 -11.76 -5.46
C LEU A 44 14.77 -11.00 -6.61
N VAL A 45 14.15 -9.88 -6.30
CA VAL A 45 13.43 -9.07 -7.30
C VAL A 45 14.41 -8.47 -8.30
N GLY A 46 14.23 -8.82 -9.58
CA GLY A 46 15.07 -8.36 -10.68
C GLY A 46 16.40 -9.11 -10.82
N GLY A 47 16.67 -10.14 -10.01
CA GLY A 47 17.82 -11.04 -10.13
C GLY A 47 19.19 -10.41 -9.86
N GLU A 48 19.25 -9.15 -9.42
CA GLU A 48 20.48 -8.41 -9.15
C GLU A 48 20.42 -7.75 -7.76
N GLU A 49 21.42 -8.04 -6.94
CA GLU A 49 21.52 -7.43 -5.61
C GLU A 49 21.81 -5.92 -5.67
N GLY A 50 21.40 -5.21 -4.62
CA GLY A 50 21.70 -3.79 -4.47
C GLY A 50 20.77 -2.84 -5.24
N ARG A 51 19.89 -3.35 -6.09
CA ARG A 51 18.98 -2.56 -6.94
C ARG A 51 17.69 -2.09 -6.26
N GLY A 52 17.46 -2.48 -5.02
CA GLY A 52 16.20 -2.26 -4.32
C GLY A 52 15.76 -0.79 -4.23
N LEU A 53 16.68 0.15 -4.07
CA LEU A 53 16.34 1.58 -4.03
C LEU A 53 15.80 2.09 -5.38
N ILE A 54 16.45 1.71 -6.46
CA ILE A 54 16.02 2.09 -7.83
C ILE A 54 14.66 1.48 -8.13
N GLN A 55 14.48 0.21 -7.82
CA GLN A 55 13.20 -0.49 -7.98
C GLN A 55 12.07 0.17 -7.18
N ALA A 56 12.34 0.53 -5.91
CA ALA A 56 11.39 1.26 -5.08
C ALA A 56 11.00 2.61 -5.68
N GLN A 57 11.98 3.38 -6.18
CA GLN A 57 11.72 4.68 -6.80
C GLN A 57 10.86 4.57 -8.06
N GLN A 58 11.09 3.55 -8.89
CA GLN A 58 10.28 3.27 -10.08
C GLN A 58 8.82 2.97 -9.70
N VAL A 59 8.60 2.09 -8.72
CA VAL A 59 7.26 1.76 -8.22
C VAL A 59 6.59 2.99 -7.61
N PHE A 60 7.29 3.75 -6.77
CA PHE A 60 6.73 4.94 -6.13
C PHE A 60 6.41 6.05 -7.13
N GLY A 61 7.19 6.20 -8.20
CA GLY A 61 6.86 7.14 -9.28
C GLY A 61 5.48 6.86 -9.86
N TYR A 62 5.15 5.60 -10.05
CA TYR A 62 3.86 5.17 -10.57
C TYR A 62 2.73 5.27 -9.51
N THR A 63 2.95 4.76 -8.31
CA THR A 63 1.92 4.70 -7.27
C THR A 63 1.55 6.06 -6.69
N ARG A 64 2.44 7.05 -6.71
CA ARG A 64 2.13 8.43 -6.31
C ARG A 64 1.00 9.04 -7.12
N VAL A 65 0.96 8.78 -8.42
CA VAL A 65 -0.14 9.24 -9.29
C VAL A 65 -1.46 8.58 -8.90
N MET A 66 -1.43 7.29 -8.57
CA MET A 66 -2.64 6.57 -8.11
C MET A 66 -3.16 7.13 -6.78
N VAL A 67 -2.29 7.38 -5.82
CA VAL A 67 -2.69 7.96 -4.52
C VAL A 67 -3.25 9.38 -4.69
N ALA A 68 -2.69 10.18 -5.58
CA ALA A 68 -3.22 11.49 -5.92
C ALA A 68 -4.64 11.39 -6.53
N ALA A 69 -4.89 10.40 -7.38
CA ALA A 69 -6.21 10.14 -7.95
C ALA A 69 -7.23 9.72 -6.89
N PHE A 70 -6.85 8.95 -5.87
CA PHE A 70 -7.73 8.65 -4.74
C PHE A 70 -8.15 9.91 -3.97
N GLY A 71 -7.20 10.79 -3.67
CA GLY A 71 -7.48 12.07 -3.01
C GLY A 71 -8.40 12.96 -3.82
N LEU A 72 -8.14 13.06 -5.13
CA LEU A 72 -8.96 13.84 -6.06
C LEU A 72 -10.39 13.29 -6.16
N GLY A 73 -10.55 11.98 -6.30
CA GLY A 73 -11.85 11.34 -6.37
C GLY A 73 -12.68 11.52 -5.11
N GLY A 74 -12.05 11.40 -3.92
CA GLY A 74 -12.70 11.67 -2.65
C GLY A 74 -13.13 13.13 -2.49
N GLY A 75 -12.26 14.07 -2.88
CA GLY A 75 -12.55 15.50 -2.87
C GLY A 75 -13.69 15.86 -3.82
N TRP A 76 -13.72 15.30 -5.01
CA TRP A 76 -14.79 15.50 -5.98
C TRP A 76 -16.15 15.04 -5.45
N ALA A 77 -16.21 13.81 -4.92
CA ALA A 77 -17.45 13.28 -4.35
C ALA A 77 -17.96 14.09 -3.15
N ALA A 78 -17.06 14.65 -2.34
CA ALA A 78 -17.42 15.52 -1.24
C ALA A 78 -17.98 16.87 -1.74
N LEU A 79 -17.39 17.43 -2.79
CA LEU A 79 -17.81 18.68 -3.41
C LEU A 79 -19.22 18.55 -4.02
N ASP A 80 -19.48 17.49 -4.78
CA ASP A 80 -20.80 17.24 -5.37
C ASP A 80 -21.90 17.23 -4.29
N ARG A 81 -21.68 16.49 -3.19
CA ARG A 81 -22.63 16.47 -2.08
C ARG A 81 -22.79 17.82 -1.37
N ALA A 82 -21.73 18.58 -1.25
CA ALA A 82 -21.77 19.91 -0.64
C ALA A 82 -22.56 20.90 -1.49
N ILE A 83 -22.42 20.83 -2.82
CA ILE A 83 -23.19 21.67 -3.76
C ILE A 83 -24.67 21.35 -3.65
N ASP A 84 -25.07 20.09 -3.74
CA ASP A 84 -26.48 19.67 -3.63
C ASP A 84 -27.08 20.16 -2.30
N TYR A 85 -26.39 19.92 -1.19
CA TYR A 85 -26.83 20.39 0.11
C TYR A 85 -26.98 21.91 0.20
N SER A 86 -26.04 22.67 -0.37
CA SER A 86 -26.08 24.14 -0.33
C SER A 86 -27.23 24.76 -1.13
N VAL A 87 -27.68 24.04 -2.18
CA VAL A 87 -28.84 24.48 -2.99
C VAL A 87 -30.17 24.19 -2.28
N GLU A 88 -30.24 23.08 -1.56
CA GLU A 88 -31.48 22.66 -0.87
C GLU A 88 -31.66 23.31 0.49
N ARG A 89 -30.60 23.71 1.17
CA ARG A 89 -30.66 24.27 2.52
C ARG A 89 -31.26 25.68 2.50
N ILE A 90 -32.38 25.83 3.20
CA ILE A 90 -32.99 27.12 3.51
C ILE A 90 -32.43 27.63 4.84
N GLN A 91 -32.00 28.86 4.87
CA GLN A 91 -31.45 29.51 6.03
C GLN A 91 -32.26 30.77 6.39
#